data_7be47629586792c0ebb83b2d56483ab2
#
_entry.id   7be47629586792c0ebb83b2d56483ab2
#
_cell.length_a   1.000
_cell.length_b   1.000
_cell.length_c   1.000
_cell.angle_alpha   90.00
_cell.angle_beta   90.00
_cell.angle_gamma   90.00
#
_symmetry.space_group_name_H-M   'P 1'
#
loop_
_entity.id
_entity.type
_entity.pdbx_description
1 polymer ?
#
loop_
_entity_poly.entity_id
_entity_poly.type
_entity_poly.pdbx_seq_one_letter_code
_entity_poly.pdbx_strand_id
1 'polypeptide(L)'
;MNTVDCFAALKDATVTVTGGFGLVGSRIVHRLRGLGARPVAVGRLDAYGSCGYSSVFNISPRDPDVIVGDVTDAALMDNLVKGSDFVIHAAALADVAACTRNPAAALTANIHGTQTVLDAAARHSATLKRLVFVSSASVYGLGSRSGDPAARFSEGDPLTPGSVYANTKLWGEHQTALALSGAADSYAIVRYFSVYGEPQVVKENSHSWVVAWFAMRAALGLPLHLNGGGVQVRDFVHVDDIADATLLAAVTGAAHRATLNVGTGHATSIRRVADLVRRHYPDARLTETPRPHDDPLGGCADTTRMRHLLGWATQVSVEDGVDRYLRWLEQTPEALPAWLRTAAQTGALAVA
;
A
#
# COMPACT_ATOMS: atom_id res chain seq x y z
N MET A 1 21.71 -7.84 15.17
CA MET A 1 20.51 -7.80 16.03
C MET A 1 19.56 -8.84 15.51
N ASN A 2 19.08 -9.77 16.32
CA ASN A 2 18.07 -10.74 15.85
C ASN A 2 16.79 -9.99 15.51
N THR A 3 16.18 -10.27 14.37
CA THR A 3 14.93 -9.62 13.89
C THR A 3 13.78 -9.72 14.91
N VAL A 4 13.80 -10.69 15.80
CA VAL A 4 12.81 -10.87 16.88
C VAL A 4 12.89 -9.77 17.93
N ASP A 5 14.08 -9.25 18.23
CA ASP A 5 14.27 -8.15 19.21
C ASP A 5 13.74 -6.80 18.72
N CYS A 6 13.70 -6.59 17.41
CA CYS A 6 13.26 -5.29 16.83
C CYS A 6 11.76 -5.03 17.04
N PHE A 7 10.93 -6.07 17.16
CA PHE A 7 9.48 -5.95 17.35
C PHE A 7 9.03 -6.11 18.82
N ALA A 8 9.96 -6.26 19.76
CA ALA A 8 9.63 -6.52 21.18
C ALA A 8 8.66 -5.47 21.78
N ALA A 9 8.77 -4.22 21.34
CA ALA A 9 7.90 -3.12 21.78
C ALA A 9 6.43 -3.25 21.32
N LEU A 10 6.14 -4.15 20.37
CA LEU A 10 4.77 -4.41 19.91
C LEU A 10 4.05 -5.49 20.74
N LYS A 11 4.79 -6.33 21.45
CA LYS A 11 4.16 -7.34 22.30
C LYS A 11 3.27 -6.65 23.34
N ASP A 12 2.02 -7.11 23.43
CA ASP A 12 0.96 -6.56 24.29
C ASP A 12 0.60 -5.08 24.01
N ALA A 13 1.19 -4.43 22.99
CA ALA A 13 0.86 -3.08 22.62
C ALA A 13 -0.47 -3.02 21.85
N THR A 14 -1.27 -2.00 22.11
CA THR A 14 -2.48 -1.71 21.33
C THR A 14 -2.11 -0.87 20.12
N VAL A 15 -2.42 -1.36 18.92
CA VAL A 15 -2.06 -0.71 17.65
C VAL A 15 -3.31 -0.49 16.80
N THR A 16 -3.75 0.76 16.68
CA THR A 16 -4.84 1.09 15.75
C THR A 16 -4.31 1.18 14.33
N VAL A 17 -4.95 0.42 13.41
CA VAL A 17 -4.63 0.39 11.98
C VAL A 17 -5.84 0.90 11.20
N THR A 18 -5.80 2.16 10.76
CA THR A 18 -6.84 2.68 9.88
C THR A 18 -6.62 2.15 8.46
N GLY A 19 -7.71 1.89 7.73
CA GLY A 19 -7.61 1.15 6.47
C GLY A 19 -7.28 -0.33 6.67
N GLY A 20 -7.56 -0.87 7.86
CA GLY A 20 -7.22 -2.23 8.28
C GLY A 20 -7.84 -3.35 7.43
N PHE A 21 -8.80 -3.03 6.55
CA PHE A 21 -9.46 -3.99 5.64
C PHE A 21 -8.90 -3.96 4.21
N GLY A 22 -7.95 -3.05 3.93
CA GLY A 22 -7.26 -2.99 2.64
C GLY A 22 -6.08 -3.96 2.55
N LEU A 23 -5.43 -4.03 1.37
CA LEU A 23 -4.26 -4.86 1.12
C LEU A 23 -3.19 -4.70 2.22
N VAL A 24 -2.70 -3.49 2.40
CA VAL A 24 -1.61 -3.21 3.35
C VAL A 24 -2.09 -3.32 4.80
N GLY A 25 -3.25 -2.73 5.11
CA GLY A 25 -3.78 -2.72 6.48
C GLY A 25 -4.06 -4.11 7.02
N SER A 26 -4.66 -5.01 6.23
CA SER A 26 -4.92 -6.38 6.64
C SER A 26 -3.63 -7.18 6.91
N ARG A 27 -2.58 -6.97 6.10
CA ARG A 27 -1.27 -7.60 6.32
C ARG A 27 -0.59 -7.08 7.59
N ILE A 28 -0.67 -5.77 7.86
CA ILE A 28 -0.18 -5.18 9.12
C ILE A 28 -0.95 -5.78 10.32
N VAL A 29 -2.28 -5.86 10.26
CA VAL A 29 -3.11 -6.46 11.32
C VAL A 29 -2.73 -7.92 11.54
N HIS A 30 -2.59 -8.70 10.47
CA HIS A 30 -2.17 -10.09 10.56
C HIS A 30 -0.77 -10.24 11.19
N ARG A 31 0.17 -9.39 10.78
CA ARG A 31 1.53 -9.38 11.33
C ARG A 31 1.55 -9.02 12.82
N LEU A 32 0.75 -8.02 13.22
CA LEU A 32 0.59 -7.63 14.63
C LEU A 32 0.04 -8.76 15.49
N ARG A 33 -0.99 -9.48 15.02
CA ARG A 33 -1.53 -10.67 15.70
C ARG A 33 -0.42 -11.72 15.92
N GLY A 34 0.39 -11.99 14.90
CA GLY A 34 1.53 -12.92 14.96
C GLY A 34 2.66 -12.49 15.92
N LEU A 35 2.80 -11.18 16.17
CA LEU A 35 3.78 -10.62 17.10
C LEU A 35 3.25 -10.51 18.56
N GLY A 36 2.00 -10.96 18.81
CA GLY A 36 1.38 -10.86 20.13
C GLY A 36 0.97 -9.44 20.53
N ALA A 37 0.79 -8.54 19.55
CA ALA A 37 0.19 -7.24 19.76
C ALA A 37 -1.35 -7.35 19.82
N ARG A 38 -2.01 -6.27 20.24
CA ARG A 38 -3.47 -6.08 20.20
C ARG A 38 -3.82 -5.10 19.07
N PRO A 39 -3.96 -5.57 17.81
CA PRO A 39 -4.37 -4.67 16.74
C PRO A 39 -5.83 -4.24 16.92
N VAL A 40 -6.15 -3.04 16.45
CA VAL A 40 -7.52 -2.57 16.25
C VAL A 40 -7.65 -2.15 14.78
N ALA A 41 -8.22 -3.04 13.97
CA ALA A 41 -8.44 -2.77 12.55
C ALA A 41 -9.68 -1.91 12.36
N VAL A 42 -9.56 -0.73 11.78
CA VAL A 42 -10.70 0.11 11.45
C VAL A 42 -10.74 0.41 9.96
N GLY A 43 -11.94 0.34 9.36
CA GLY A 43 -12.13 0.59 7.94
C GLY A 43 -13.56 0.36 7.48
N ARG A 44 -13.76 0.55 6.17
CA ARG A 44 -15.04 0.37 5.49
C ARG A 44 -15.04 -0.95 4.72
N LEU A 45 -16.19 -1.58 4.59
CA LEU A 45 -16.37 -2.84 3.86
C LEU A 45 -16.79 -2.64 2.39
N ASP A 46 -16.59 -1.43 1.85
CA ASP A 46 -17.01 -1.04 0.49
C ASP A 46 -15.86 -0.99 -0.53
N ALA A 47 -14.62 -1.20 -0.09
CA ALA A 47 -13.45 -1.02 -0.95
C ALA A 47 -13.30 -2.06 -2.07
N TYR A 48 -13.83 -3.27 -1.88
CA TYR A 48 -13.65 -4.40 -2.80
C TYR A 48 -14.98 -5.03 -3.27
N GLY A 49 -16.07 -4.30 -3.19
CA GLY A 49 -17.38 -4.73 -3.68
C GLY A 49 -17.85 -6.06 -3.08
N SER A 50 -18.11 -7.06 -3.93
CA SER A 50 -18.57 -8.39 -3.51
C SER A 50 -17.46 -9.32 -3.01
N CYS A 51 -16.24 -8.83 -2.81
CA CYS A 51 -15.15 -9.64 -2.29
C CYS A 51 -15.42 -10.04 -0.83
N GLY A 52 -15.21 -11.32 -0.54
CA GLY A 52 -15.33 -11.83 0.83
C GLY A 52 -14.17 -11.39 1.70
N TYR A 53 -14.35 -10.36 2.53
CA TYR A 53 -13.28 -9.87 3.41
C TYR A 53 -12.72 -10.95 4.33
N SER A 54 -13.57 -11.85 4.84
CA SER A 54 -13.13 -12.94 5.71
C SER A 54 -12.31 -14.00 4.96
N SER A 55 -12.73 -14.41 3.76
CA SER A 55 -12.05 -15.45 3.00
C SER A 55 -10.80 -14.95 2.27
N VAL A 56 -10.81 -13.70 1.80
CA VAL A 56 -9.71 -13.15 1.00
C VAL A 56 -8.70 -12.38 1.85
N PHE A 57 -9.17 -11.49 2.74
CA PHE A 57 -8.30 -10.63 3.54
C PHE A 57 -8.06 -11.14 4.97
N ASN A 58 -8.71 -12.23 5.36
CA ASN A 58 -8.69 -12.77 6.73
C ASN A 58 -9.07 -11.71 7.79
N ILE A 59 -10.07 -10.88 7.45
CA ILE A 59 -10.64 -9.84 8.31
C ILE A 59 -12.14 -10.07 8.39
N SER A 60 -12.65 -10.39 9.57
CA SER A 60 -14.08 -10.57 9.80
C SER A 60 -14.65 -9.41 10.62
N PRO A 61 -15.79 -8.82 10.22
CA PRO A 61 -16.50 -7.84 11.06
C PRO A 61 -16.95 -8.40 12.41
N ARG A 62 -16.86 -9.71 12.61
CA ARG A 62 -17.18 -10.38 13.89
C ARG A 62 -15.97 -10.53 14.81
N ASP A 63 -14.77 -10.26 14.30
CA ASP A 63 -13.55 -10.33 15.11
C ASP A 63 -13.58 -9.19 16.14
N PRO A 64 -13.19 -9.44 17.40
CA PRO A 64 -13.26 -8.44 18.46
C PRO A 64 -12.31 -7.25 18.26
N ASP A 65 -11.30 -7.41 17.41
CA ASP A 65 -10.33 -6.39 17.05
C ASP A 65 -10.65 -5.68 15.71
N VAL A 66 -11.87 -5.87 15.18
CA VAL A 66 -12.32 -5.29 13.90
C VAL A 66 -13.47 -4.32 14.13
N ILE A 67 -13.31 -3.08 13.68
CA ILE A 67 -14.29 -2.01 13.79
C ILE A 67 -14.65 -1.50 12.40
N VAL A 68 -15.90 -1.67 12.00
CA VAL A 68 -16.41 -1.05 10.77
C VAL A 68 -16.71 0.42 11.04
N GLY A 69 -15.96 1.32 10.40
CA GLY A 69 -16.08 2.75 10.62
C GLY A 69 -15.32 3.57 9.59
N ASP A 70 -15.57 4.88 9.59
CA ASP A 70 -14.93 5.83 8.68
C ASP A 70 -13.95 6.71 9.44
N VAL A 71 -12.78 6.98 8.86
CA VAL A 71 -11.75 7.84 9.46
C VAL A 71 -12.18 9.31 9.56
N THR A 72 -13.27 9.70 8.93
CA THR A 72 -13.87 11.03 9.05
C THR A 72 -14.72 11.19 10.31
N ASP A 73 -15.01 10.10 11.02
CA ASP A 73 -15.73 10.14 12.30
C ASP A 73 -14.75 10.53 13.43
N ALA A 74 -14.85 11.79 13.84
CA ALA A 74 -13.96 12.37 14.85
C ALA A 74 -14.10 11.70 16.23
N ALA A 75 -15.31 11.31 16.62
CA ALA A 75 -15.55 10.67 17.91
C ALA A 75 -14.97 9.25 17.93
N LEU A 76 -15.14 8.50 16.83
CA LEU A 76 -14.56 7.18 16.67
C LEU A 76 -13.02 7.26 16.72
N MET A 77 -12.42 8.17 15.93
CA MET A 77 -10.96 8.30 15.89
C MET A 77 -10.39 8.75 17.25
N ASP A 78 -11.04 9.65 17.94
CA ASP A 78 -10.62 10.09 19.27
C ASP A 78 -10.60 8.93 20.28
N ASN A 79 -11.66 8.11 20.31
CA ASN A 79 -11.74 6.94 21.18
C ASN A 79 -10.68 5.89 20.88
N LEU A 80 -10.42 5.62 19.59
CA LEU A 80 -9.44 4.61 19.16
C LEU A 80 -8.02 5.05 19.46
N VAL A 81 -7.67 6.30 19.14
CA VAL A 81 -6.32 6.84 19.37
C VAL A 81 -6.03 6.94 20.85
N LYS A 82 -6.99 7.37 21.68
CA LYS A 82 -6.88 7.42 23.15
C LYS A 82 -6.46 6.08 23.76
N GLY A 83 -6.96 4.98 23.20
CA GLY A 83 -6.67 3.61 23.68
C GLY A 83 -5.43 2.97 23.06
N SER A 84 -4.67 3.68 22.22
CA SER A 84 -3.58 3.11 21.41
C SER A 84 -2.20 3.50 21.89
N ASP A 85 -1.28 2.53 21.86
CA ASP A 85 0.16 2.79 21.99
C ASP A 85 0.74 3.34 20.67
N PHE A 86 0.25 2.80 19.54
CA PHE A 86 0.68 3.19 18.19
C PHE A 86 -0.53 3.35 17.28
N VAL A 87 -0.41 4.24 16.30
CA VAL A 87 -1.39 4.40 15.22
C VAL A 87 -0.69 4.23 13.87
N ILE A 88 -1.19 3.33 13.04
CA ILE A 88 -0.78 3.18 11.63
C ILE A 88 -1.91 3.74 10.76
N HIS A 89 -1.69 4.93 10.20
CA HIS A 89 -2.69 5.58 9.36
C HIS A 89 -2.49 5.20 7.89
N ALA A 90 -3.15 4.09 7.47
CA ALA A 90 -3.10 3.57 6.11
C ALA A 90 -4.42 3.79 5.33
N ALA A 91 -5.47 4.33 5.98
CA ALA A 91 -6.73 4.63 5.31
C ALA A 91 -6.54 5.69 4.22
N ALA A 92 -6.98 5.36 3.02
CA ALA A 92 -7.02 6.28 1.89
C ALA A 92 -7.88 5.71 0.76
N LEU A 93 -8.42 6.59 -0.08
CA LEU A 93 -8.75 6.22 -1.45
C LEU A 93 -7.42 6.15 -2.23
N ALA A 94 -6.88 4.93 -2.40
CA ALA A 94 -5.51 4.70 -2.90
C ALA A 94 -5.43 4.45 -4.42
N ASP A 95 -6.56 4.34 -5.09
CA ASP A 95 -6.64 4.17 -6.54
C ASP A 95 -6.51 5.52 -7.24
N VAL A 96 -5.42 5.71 -8.00
CA VAL A 96 -5.12 6.96 -8.70
C VAL A 96 -6.24 7.33 -9.69
N ALA A 97 -6.72 6.36 -10.46
CA ALA A 97 -7.79 6.58 -11.43
C ALA A 97 -9.12 6.93 -10.74
N ALA A 98 -9.45 6.26 -9.63
CA ALA A 98 -10.64 6.58 -8.84
C ALA A 98 -10.56 7.99 -8.23
N CYS A 99 -9.39 8.42 -7.74
CA CYS A 99 -9.18 9.78 -7.26
C CYS A 99 -9.37 10.84 -8.37
N THR A 100 -8.93 10.53 -9.58
CA THR A 100 -9.13 11.42 -10.73
C THR A 100 -10.59 11.50 -11.15
N ARG A 101 -11.31 10.36 -11.14
CA ARG A 101 -12.75 10.34 -11.48
C ARG A 101 -13.62 11.00 -10.42
N ASN A 102 -13.25 10.91 -9.15
CA ASN A 102 -13.99 11.51 -8.03
C ASN A 102 -13.05 12.22 -7.05
N PRO A 103 -12.57 13.43 -7.41
CA PRO A 103 -11.67 14.20 -6.54
C PRO A 103 -12.29 14.51 -5.18
N ALA A 104 -13.59 14.78 -5.11
CA ALA A 104 -14.27 15.11 -3.85
C ALA A 104 -14.17 13.95 -2.85
N ALA A 105 -14.41 12.70 -3.28
CA ALA A 105 -14.25 11.53 -2.43
C ALA A 105 -12.80 11.34 -1.98
N ALA A 106 -11.82 11.63 -2.86
CA ALA A 106 -10.40 11.59 -2.50
C ALA A 106 -10.06 12.64 -1.43
N LEU A 107 -10.55 13.87 -1.56
CA LEU A 107 -10.34 14.93 -0.55
C LEU A 107 -10.99 14.57 0.79
N THR A 108 -12.22 14.03 0.77
CA THR A 108 -12.91 13.61 1.99
C THR A 108 -12.12 12.51 2.70
N ALA A 109 -11.75 11.43 2.01
CA ALA A 109 -11.08 10.30 2.63
C ALA A 109 -9.62 10.63 3.02
N ASN A 110 -8.85 11.24 2.10
CA ASN A 110 -7.40 11.35 2.25
C ASN A 110 -6.98 12.64 2.97
N ILE A 111 -7.76 13.72 2.90
CA ILE A 111 -7.43 14.99 3.57
C ILE A 111 -8.25 15.11 4.86
N HIS A 112 -9.57 15.13 4.77
CA HIS A 112 -10.40 15.28 5.98
C HIS A 112 -10.21 14.09 6.94
N GLY A 113 -10.23 12.84 6.43
CA GLY A 113 -9.96 11.66 7.26
C GLY A 113 -8.58 11.69 7.90
N THR A 114 -7.54 12.09 7.16
CA THR A 114 -6.18 12.25 7.73
C THR A 114 -6.16 13.32 8.80
N GLN A 115 -6.78 14.50 8.57
CA GLN A 115 -6.85 15.55 9.59
C GLN A 115 -7.52 15.06 10.87
N THR A 116 -8.64 14.33 10.75
CA THR A 116 -9.37 13.76 11.89
C THR A 116 -8.47 12.84 12.75
N VAL A 117 -7.68 11.99 12.11
CA VAL A 117 -6.72 11.10 12.80
C VAL A 117 -5.60 11.90 13.45
N LEU A 118 -5.07 12.92 12.77
CA LEU A 118 -4.00 13.78 13.31
C LEU A 118 -4.48 14.61 14.50
N ASP A 119 -5.70 15.13 14.45
CA ASP A 119 -6.29 15.87 15.58
C ASP A 119 -6.43 14.98 16.82
N ALA A 120 -6.85 13.73 16.64
CA ALA A 120 -6.90 12.76 17.72
C ALA A 120 -5.50 12.43 18.25
N ALA A 121 -4.52 12.21 17.36
CA ALA A 121 -3.14 11.92 17.75
C ALA A 121 -2.51 13.07 18.55
N ALA A 122 -2.71 14.32 18.14
CA ALA A 122 -2.22 15.50 18.85
C ALA A 122 -2.86 15.64 20.24
N ARG A 123 -4.19 15.39 20.36
CA ARG A 123 -4.86 15.42 21.67
C ARG A 123 -4.35 14.38 22.66
N HIS A 124 -3.94 13.21 22.16
CA HIS A 124 -3.49 12.08 22.98
C HIS A 124 -1.97 11.85 22.93
N SER A 125 -1.20 12.86 22.51
CA SER A 125 0.25 12.77 22.34
C SER A 125 1.03 12.40 23.61
N ALA A 126 0.48 12.67 24.79
CA ALA A 126 1.11 12.29 26.06
C ALA A 126 1.16 10.75 26.27
N THR A 127 0.28 9.99 25.65
CA THR A 127 0.18 8.53 25.78
C THR A 127 0.49 7.79 24.49
N LEU A 128 0.26 8.40 23.34
CA LEU A 128 0.54 7.84 22.03
C LEU A 128 2.05 7.82 21.75
N LYS A 129 2.64 6.65 21.66
CA LYS A 129 4.08 6.49 21.44
C LYS A 129 4.52 6.93 20.05
N ARG A 130 3.73 6.63 19.01
CA ARG A 130 3.99 7.10 17.62
C ARG A 130 2.79 6.90 16.69
N LEU A 131 2.63 7.85 15.76
CA LEU A 131 1.80 7.71 14.58
C LEU A 131 2.69 7.44 13.35
N VAL A 132 2.37 6.42 12.55
CA VAL A 132 2.97 6.20 11.23
C VAL A 132 1.98 6.62 10.15
N PHE A 133 2.35 7.62 9.36
CA PHE A 133 1.58 8.06 8.20
C PHE A 133 2.04 7.30 6.95
N VAL A 134 1.10 6.62 6.31
CA VAL A 134 1.36 5.89 5.05
C VAL A 134 1.22 6.85 3.87
N SER A 135 2.37 7.23 3.32
CA SER A 135 2.50 8.02 2.10
C SER A 135 2.80 7.13 0.88
N SER A 136 3.24 7.71 -0.21
CA SER A 136 3.45 7.02 -1.49
C SER A 136 4.60 7.65 -2.28
N ALA A 137 5.34 6.83 -3.03
CA ALA A 137 6.32 7.30 -4.00
C ALA A 137 5.72 8.18 -5.12
N SER A 138 4.38 8.17 -5.28
CA SER A 138 3.69 9.06 -6.23
C SER A 138 3.92 10.56 -5.95
N VAL A 139 4.35 10.92 -4.74
CA VAL A 139 4.73 12.31 -4.40
C VAL A 139 5.92 12.82 -5.20
N TYR A 140 6.78 11.93 -5.72
CA TYR A 140 7.89 12.29 -6.60
C TYR A 140 7.46 12.68 -8.03
N GLY A 141 6.22 12.34 -8.42
CA GLY A 141 5.65 12.66 -9.73
C GLY A 141 5.74 11.52 -10.74
N LEU A 142 5.86 11.88 -12.03
CA LEU A 142 5.75 10.92 -13.15
C LEU A 142 7.01 10.10 -13.42
N GLY A 143 8.01 10.14 -12.55
CA GLY A 143 9.24 9.38 -12.71
C GLY A 143 10.47 10.26 -12.94
N SER A 144 11.56 9.65 -13.38
CA SER A 144 12.83 10.34 -13.58
C SER A 144 12.72 11.50 -14.56
N ARG A 145 13.19 12.68 -14.14
CA ARG A 145 13.34 13.85 -15.02
C ARG A 145 14.43 13.67 -16.09
N SER A 146 15.37 12.78 -15.87
CA SER A 146 16.45 12.46 -16.81
C SER A 146 16.00 11.50 -17.92
N GLY A 147 14.78 10.94 -17.84
CA GLY A 147 14.32 9.88 -18.74
C GLY A 147 14.94 8.50 -18.46
N ASP A 148 15.79 8.39 -17.44
CA ASP A 148 16.36 7.11 -17.02
C ASP A 148 15.33 6.33 -16.18
N PRO A 149 14.81 5.21 -16.68
CA PRO A 149 13.83 4.40 -15.95
C PRO A 149 14.43 3.73 -14.69
N ALA A 150 15.75 3.64 -14.58
CA ALA A 150 16.42 3.10 -13.40
C ALA A 150 16.79 4.16 -12.35
N ALA A 151 16.36 5.43 -12.54
CA ALA A 151 16.64 6.49 -11.59
C ALA A 151 16.13 6.16 -10.18
N ARG A 152 16.93 6.52 -9.19
CA ARG A 152 16.62 6.32 -7.76
C ARG A 152 16.07 7.61 -7.19
N PHE A 153 15.01 7.48 -6.39
CA PHE A 153 14.42 8.58 -5.64
C PHE A 153 14.88 8.52 -4.19
N SER A 154 15.50 9.59 -3.73
CA SER A 154 15.82 9.79 -2.32
C SER A 154 14.75 10.65 -1.63
N GLU A 155 14.68 10.59 -0.30
CA GLU A 155 13.70 11.36 0.47
C GLU A 155 13.96 12.87 0.40
N GLY A 156 15.16 13.30 0.01
CA GLY A 156 15.53 14.69 -0.22
C GLY A 156 15.22 15.23 -1.60
N ASP A 157 14.73 14.41 -2.53
CA ASP A 157 14.43 14.82 -3.89
C ASP A 157 13.19 15.73 -3.95
N PRO A 158 13.10 16.63 -4.95
CA PRO A 158 11.95 17.48 -5.14
C PRO A 158 10.66 16.68 -5.31
N LEU A 159 9.60 17.09 -4.61
CA LEU A 159 8.29 16.49 -4.68
C LEU A 159 7.42 17.24 -5.70
N THR A 160 6.94 16.51 -6.71
CA THR A 160 6.17 17.08 -7.84
C THR A 160 4.94 16.22 -8.13
N PRO A 161 3.95 16.17 -7.18
CA PRO A 161 2.80 15.29 -7.32
C PRO A 161 2.03 15.59 -8.62
N GLY A 162 1.86 14.59 -9.48
CA GLY A 162 1.21 14.69 -10.78
C GLY A 162 -0.25 14.20 -10.82
N SER A 163 -0.83 13.86 -9.66
CA SER A 163 -2.22 13.37 -9.58
C SER A 163 -2.91 13.85 -8.32
N VAL A 164 -4.26 13.81 -8.31
CA VAL A 164 -5.05 14.11 -7.11
C VAL A 164 -4.60 13.25 -5.92
N TYR A 165 -4.42 11.94 -6.13
CA TYR A 165 -3.93 11.03 -5.10
C TYR A 165 -2.57 11.48 -4.55
N ALA A 166 -1.59 11.70 -5.42
CA ALA A 166 -0.25 12.11 -5.02
C ALA A 166 -0.26 13.44 -4.23
N ASN A 167 -1.08 14.39 -4.65
CA ASN A 167 -1.23 15.68 -3.97
C ASN A 167 -1.83 15.51 -2.56
N THR A 168 -2.85 14.62 -2.39
CA THR A 168 -3.39 14.34 -1.07
C THR A 168 -2.37 13.67 -0.15
N LYS A 169 -1.48 12.81 -0.68
CA LYS A 169 -0.42 12.19 0.11
C LYS A 169 0.66 13.19 0.52
N LEU A 170 1.08 14.08 -0.38
CA LEU A 170 2.03 15.15 -0.06
C LEU A 170 1.45 16.10 1.00
N TRP A 171 0.19 16.49 0.85
CA TRP A 171 -0.50 17.28 1.89
C TRP A 171 -0.46 16.56 3.24
N GLY A 172 -0.76 15.25 3.27
CA GLY A 172 -0.74 14.45 4.50
C GLY A 172 0.64 14.39 5.16
N GLU A 173 1.73 14.33 4.39
CA GLU A 173 3.10 14.39 4.92
C GLU A 173 3.36 15.72 5.64
N HIS A 174 3.05 16.84 4.96
CA HIS A 174 3.24 18.17 5.54
C HIS A 174 2.36 18.37 6.77
N GLN A 175 1.09 17.97 6.68
CA GLN A 175 0.14 18.13 7.79
C GLN A 175 0.50 17.26 9.00
N THR A 176 1.03 16.06 8.79
CA THR A 176 1.55 15.20 9.87
C THR A 176 2.67 15.91 10.64
N ALA A 177 3.63 16.49 9.92
CA ALA A 177 4.74 17.20 10.53
C ALA A 177 4.29 18.48 11.28
N LEU A 178 3.27 19.18 10.78
CA LEU A 178 2.71 20.39 11.42
C LEU A 178 1.87 20.04 12.64
N ALA A 179 0.93 19.08 12.50
CA ALA A 179 0.01 18.71 13.57
C ALA A 179 0.72 18.03 14.75
N LEU A 180 1.80 17.28 14.48
CA LEU A 180 2.59 16.58 15.48
C LEU A 180 3.97 17.22 15.68
N SER A 181 3.98 18.55 15.86
CA SER A 181 5.21 19.34 16.05
C SER A 181 5.62 19.54 17.51
N GLY A 182 4.75 19.23 18.48
CA GLY A 182 4.99 19.34 19.90
C GLY A 182 6.12 18.46 20.43
N ALA A 183 6.70 18.78 21.58
CA ALA A 183 7.84 18.05 22.13
C ALA A 183 7.54 16.59 22.47
N ALA A 184 6.30 16.27 22.84
CA ALA A 184 5.84 14.92 23.15
C ALA A 184 5.41 14.13 21.92
N ASP A 185 5.22 14.79 20.76
CA ASP A 185 4.69 14.17 19.56
C ASP A 185 5.75 13.30 18.85
N SER A 186 5.35 12.14 18.39
CA SER A 186 6.19 11.27 17.60
C SER A 186 5.45 10.75 16.38
N TYR A 187 6.06 10.88 15.21
CA TYR A 187 5.57 10.33 13.97
C TYR A 187 6.68 9.72 13.13
N ALA A 188 6.30 8.91 12.16
CA ALA A 188 7.13 8.50 11.02
C ALA A 188 6.27 8.57 9.76
N ILE A 189 6.89 8.87 8.63
CA ILE A 189 6.26 8.90 7.31
C ILE A 189 6.90 7.83 6.46
N VAL A 190 6.09 6.95 5.85
CA VAL A 190 6.58 5.87 4.98
C VAL A 190 6.03 6.06 3.57
N ARG A 191 6.92 6.30 2.60
CA ARG A 191 6.59 6.42 1.17
C ARG A 191 6.69 5.05 0.53
N TYR A 192 5.56 4.38 0.33
CA TYR A 192 5.56 3.07 -0.33
C TYR A 192 5.78 3.23 -1.83
N PHE A 193 6.64 2.36 -2.35
CA PHE A 193 6.76 2.14 -3.79
C PHE A 193 5.67 1.17 -4.27
N SER A 194 5.88 0.43 -5.34
CA SER A 194 4.79 -0.37 -5.94
C SER A 194 4.49 -1.62 -5.13
N VAL A 195 3.55 -1.50 -4.18
CA VAL A 195 3.15 -2.62 -3.31
C VAL A 195 2.38 -3.67 -4.11
N TYR A 196 2.75 -4.94 -3.92
CA TYR A 196 2.05 -6.10 -4.47
C TYR A 196 2.09 -7.28 -3.49
N GLY A 197 1.37 -8.34 -3.81
CA GLY A 197 1.35 -9.58 -3.05
C GLY A 197 -0.04 -9.90 -2.53
N GLU A 198 -0.20 -11.08 -1.98
CA GLU A 198 -1.46 -11.54 -1.39
C GLU A 198 -1.86 -10.73 -0.14
N PRO A 199 -3.12 -10.34 0.01
CA PRO A 199 -4.31 -10.69 -0.74
C PRO A 199 -4.78 -9.59 -1.74
N GLN A 200 -3.93 -9.13 -2.65
CA GLN A 200 -4.27 -8.06 -3.59
C GLN A 200 -5.36 -8.49 -4.57
N VAL A 201 -6.45 -7.71 -4.63
CA VAL A 201 -7.56 -7.89 -5.56
C VAL A 201 -7.70 -6.67 -6.44
N VAL A 202 -7.86 -6.88 -7.75
CA VAL A 202 -8.07 -5.78 -8.70
C VAL A 202 -9.46 -5.18 -8.56
N LYS A 203 -9.57 -3.86 -8.78
CA LYS A 203 -10.83 -3.12 -8.77
C LYS A 203 -11.29 -2.83 -10.18
N GLU A 204 -12.59 -2.82 -10.36
CA GLU A 204 -13.21 -2.44 -11.62
C GLU A 204 -12.80 -1.01 -12.02
N ASN A 205 -12.54 -0.79 -13.28
CA ASN A 205 -12.10 0.50 -13.83
C ASN A 205 -10.78 1.04 -13.22
N SER A 206 -9.93 0.16 -12.70
CA SER A 206 -8.60 0.50 -12.25
C SER A 206 -7.54 -0.23 -13.07
N HIS A 207 -6.51 0.49 -13.48
CA HIS A 207 -5.33 -0.06 -14.18
C HIS A 207 -4.10 -0.12 -13.27
N SER A 208 -4.29 0.12 -11.97
CA SER A 208 -3.26 -0.05 -10.95
C SER A 208 -3.03 -1.54 -10.66
N TRP A 209 -1.93 -1.85 -9.94
CA TRP A 209 -1.68 -3.21 -9.42
C TRP A 209 -1.37 -4.26 -10.50
N VAL A 210 -0.38 -3.97 -11.32
CA VAL A 210 -0.04 -4.78 -12.52
C VAL A 210 0.20 -6.25 -12.22
N VAL A 211 0.81 -6.62 -11.07
CA VAL A 211 1.04 -8.03 -10.71
C VAL A 211 -0.30 -8.77 -10.59
N ALA A 212 -1.22 -8.24 -9.78
CA ALA A 212 -2.55 -8.83 -9.61
C ALA A 212 -3.34 -8.82 -10.92
N TRP A 213 -3.25 -7.73 -11.69
CA TRP A 213 -3.93 -7.59 -12.98
C TRP A 213 -3.47 -8.65 -13.97
N PHE A 214 -2.17 -8.84 -14.14
CA PHE A 214 -1.63 -9.85 -15.05
C PHE A 214 -1.93 -11.28 -14.59
N ALA A 215 -1.78 -11.55 -13.29
CA ALA A 215 -2.08 -12.85 -12.73
C ALA A 215 -3.54 -13.26 -12.93
N MET A 216 -4.49 -12.37 -12.60
CA MET A 216 -5.92 -12.64 -12.73
C MET A 216 -6.35 -12.76 -14.20
N ARG A 217 -5.77 -11.97 -15.11
CA ARG A 217 -6.01 -12.11 -16.55
C ARG A 217 -5.48 -13.44 -17.08
N ALA A 218 -4.26 -13.81 -16.72
CA ALA A 218 -3.67 -15.08 -17.14
C ALA A 218 -4.48 -16.28 -16.63
N ALA A 219 -4.92 -16.27 -15.38
CA ALA A 219 -5.78 -17.30 -14.79
C ALA A 219 -7.14 -17.45 -15.52
N LEU A 220 -7.61 -16.40 -16.19
CA LEU A 220 -8.85 -16.38 -16.98
C LEU A 220 -8.60 -16.56 -18.50
N GLY A 221 -7.36 -16.87 -18.92
CA GLY A 221 -7.02 -17.02 -20.34
C GLY A 221 -7.03 -15.74 -21.16
N LEU A 222 -7.07 -14.57 -20.49
CA LEU A 222 -7.07 -13.26 -21.12
C LEU A 222 -5.65 -12.81 -21.50
N PRO A 223 -5.47 -12.01 -22.57
CA PRO A 223 -4.16 -11.49 -22.95
C PRO A 223 -3.64 -10.49 -21.92
N LEU A 224 -2.31 -10.44 -21.74
CA LEU A 224 -1.62 -9.45 -20.92
C LEU A 224 -1.22 -8.26 -21.81
N HIS A 225 -1.75 -7.08 -21.49
CA HIS A 225 -1.51 -5.87 -22.28
C HIS A 225 -0.27 -5.14 -21.78
N LEU A 226 0.67 -4.89 -22.68
CA LEU A 226 1.91 -4.16 -22.43
C LEU A 226 1.85 -2.80 -23.12
N ASN A 227 1.62 -1.75 -22.36
CA ASN A 227 1.70 -0.38 -22.86
C ASN A 227 3.13 -0.07 -23.31
N GLY A 228 3.33 0.32 -24.58
CA GLY A 228 4.64 0.61 -25.14
C GLY A 228 5.67 -0.50 -24.93
N GLY A 229 5.24 -1.77 -25.08
CA GLY A 229 6.10 -2.93 -24.88
C GLY A 229 6.50 -3.23 -23.43
N GLY A 230 5.93 -2.52 -22.45
CA GLY A 230 6.17 -2.77 -21.03
C GLY A 230 7.56 -2.35 -20.53
N VAL A 231 8.16 -1.33 -21.16
CA VAL A 231 9.51 -0.83 -20.80
C VAL A 231 9.52 -0.01 -19.51
N GLN A 232 8.35 0.49 -19.08
CA GLN A 232 8.21 1.22 -17.82
C GLN A 232 8.66 0.33 -16.66
N VAL A 233 9.30 0.96 -15.68
CA VAL A 233 9.76 0.23 -14.48
C VAL A 233 8.99 0.67 -13.25
N ARG A 234 8.95 -0.24 -12.27
CA ARG A 234 8.49 0.05 -10.90
C ARG A 234 9.43 -0.66 -9.93
N ASP A 235 9.52 -0.12 -8.74
CA ASP A 235 10.10 -0.82 -7.60
C ASP A 235 8.98 -1.61 -6.92
N PHE A 236 8.87 -2.89 -7.28
CA PHE A 236 7.87 -3.78 -6.72
C PHE A 236 8.33 -4.29 -5.36
N VAL A 237 7.57 -3.95 -4.34
CA VAL A 237 7.84 -4.35 -2.96
C VAL A 237 6.69 -5.22 -2.43
N HIS A 238 7.05 -6.38 -1.87
CA HIS A 238 6.05 -7.31 -1.36
C HIS A 238 5.34 -6.76 -0.13
N VAL A 239 4.05 -7.03 0.00
CA VAL A 239 3.21 -6.49 1.09
C VAL A 239 3.68 -6.93 2.48
N ASP A 240 4.34 -8.09 2.62
CA ASP A 240 4.93 -8.52 3.89
C ASP A 240 6.10 -7.63 4.28
N ASP A 241 6.97 -7.28 3.34
CA ASP A 241 8.07 -6.34 3.55
C ASP A 241 7.57 -4.94 3.91
N ILE A 242 6.46 -4.52 3.29
CA ILE A 242 5.77 -3.27 3.64
C ILE A 242 5.26 -3.31 5.08
N ALA A 243 4.63 -4.41 5.50
CA ALA A 243 4.14 -4.56 6.86
C ALA A 243 5.28 -4.49 7.87
N ASP A 244 6.36 -5.24 7.65
CA ASP A 244 7.52 -5.24 8.56
C ASP A 244 8.21 -3.87 8.62
N ALA A 245 8.47 -3.21 7.49
CA ALA A 245 9.06 -1.87 7.47
C ALA A 245 8.20 -0.83 8.18
N THR A 246 6.87 -0.90 8.04
CA THR A 246 5.92 0.00 8.69
C THR A 246 5.92 -0.18 10.20
N LEU A 247 5.92 -1.43 10.66
CA LEU A 247 5.98 -1.75 12.08
C LEU A 247 7.33 -1.38 12.68
N LEU A 248 8.43 -1.56 11.97
CA LEU A 248 9.74 -1.08 12.39
C LEU A 248 9.78 0.44 12.46
N ALA A 249 9.17 1.15 11.52
CA ALA A 249 9.05 2.61 11.58
C ALA A 249 8.23 3.07 12.80
N ALA A 250 7.28 2.27 13.27
CA ALA A 250 6.51 2.58 14.47
C ALA A 250 7.35 2.47 15.75
N VAL A 251 8.23 1.47 15.85
CA VAL A 251 8.91 1.14 17.13
C VAL A 251 10.37 1.58 17.21
N THR A 252 11.04 1.78 16.06
CA THR A 252 12.46 2.15 16.05
C THR A 252 12.67 3.61 16.46
N GLY A 253 13.47 3.85 17.49
CA GLY A 253 13.75 5.21 18.00
C GLY A 253 14.30 6.14 16.91
N ALA A 254 15.22 5.66 16.07
CA ALA A 254 15.82 6.43 14.97
C ALA A 254 14.83 6.87 13.88
N ALA A 255 13.65 6.26 13.81
CA ALA A 255 12.59 6.64 12.87
C ALA A 255 11.71 7.80 13.39
N HIS A 256 12.00 8.36 14.59
CA HIS A 256 11.29 9.52 15.12
C HIS A 256 11.39 10.71 14.16
N ARG A 257 10.23 11.23 13.74
CA ARG A 257 10.07 12.36 12.79
C ARG A 257 10.79 12.13 11.45
N ALA A 258 11.01 10.87 11.07
CA ALA A 258 11.66 10.54 9.82
C ALA A 258 10.66 10.28 8.70
N THR A 259 11.05 10.66 7.49
CA THR A 259 10.43 10.20 6.24
C THR A 259 11.32 9.13 5.63
N LEU A 260 10.72 8.00 5.23
CA LEU A 260 11.42 6.82 4.73
C LEU A 260 10.82 6.35 3.41
N ASN A 261 11.65 6.12 2.42
CA ASN A 261 11.26 5.35 1.24
C ASN A 261 11.23 3.86 1.59
N VAL A 262 10.11 3.20 1.32
CA VAL A 262 9.96 1.75 1.52
C VAL A 262 9.78 1.07 0.16
N GLY A 263 10.87 0.49 -0.31
CA GLY A 263 11.01 -0.20 -1.58
C GLY A 263 12.18 -1.17 -1.54
N THR A 264 12.42 -1.86 -2.64
CA THR A 264 13.53 -2.82 -2.78
C THR A 264 14.83 -2.15 -3.24
N GLY A 265 14.72 -1.00 -3.90
CA GLY A 265 15.80 -0.33 -4.61
C GLY A 265 16.11 -0.93 -5.99
N HIS A 266 15.23 -1.79 -6.51
CA HIS A 266 15.38 -2.44 -7.80
C HIS A 266 14.28 -2.00 -8.77
N ALA A 267 14.69 -1.48 -9.93
CA ALA A 267 13.77 -1.13 -11.02
C ALA A 267 13.43 -2.40 -11.83
N THR A 268 12.18 -2.84 -11.76
CA THR A 268 11.67 -4.00 -12.50
C THR A 268 10.70 -3.54 -13.59
N SER A 269 10.91 -3.97 -14.84
CA SER A 269 10.03 -3.60 -15.95
C SER A 269 8.68 -4.31 -15.88
N ILE A 270 7.64 -3.66 -16.42
CA ILE A 270 6.30 -4.26 -16.54
C ILE A 270 6.37 -5.54 -17.40
N ARG A 271 7.22 -5.55 -18.46
CA ARG A 271 7.48 -6.75 -19.26
C ARG A 271 8.05 -7.89 -18.41
N ARG A 272 9.00 -7.59 -17.50
CA ARG A 272 9.54 -8.63 -16.59
C ARG A 272 8.44 -9.26 -15.74
N VAL A 273 7.51 -8.47 -15.23
CA VAL A 273 6.35 -9.00 -14.46
C VAL A 273 5.50 -9.91 -15.33
N ALA A 274 5.20 -9.51 -16.57
CA ALA A 274 4.45 -10.35 -17.50
C ALA A 274 5.19 -11.68 -17.79
N ASP A 275 6.51 -11.65 -17.96
CA ASP A 275 7.32 -12.85 -18.19
C ASP A 275 7.33 -13.78 -16.96
N LEU A 276 7.32 -13.22 -15.72
CA LEU A 276 7.18 -14.00 -14.49
C LEU A 276 5.83 -14.70 -14.43
N VAL A 277 4.74 -14.00 -14.73
CA VAL A 277 3.39 -14.57 -14.78
C VAL A 277 3.31 -15.69 -15.86
N ARG A 278 3.93 -15.47 -17.01
CA ARG A 278 3.96 -16.47 -18.09
C ARG A 278 4.76 -17.75 -17.77
N ARG A 279 5.69 -17.71 -16.84
CA ARG A 279 6.35 -18.94 -16.37
C ARG A 279 5.36 -19.90 -15.72
N HIS A 280 4.33 -19.34 -15.07
CA HIS A 280 3.27 -20.10 -14.40
C HIS A 280 2.09 -20.40 -15.35
N TYR A 281 1.77 -19.45 -16.24
CA TYR A 281 0.74 -19.56 -17.28
C TYR A 281 1.37 -19.45 -18.68
N PRO A 282 2.00 -20.54 -19.23
CA PRO A 282 2.76 -20.46 -20.49
C PRO A 282 1.93 -20.03 -21.70
N ASP A 283 0.64 -20.33 -21.69
CA ASP A 283 -0.30 -20.01 -22.78
C ASP A 283 -0.78 -18.54 -22.75
N ALA A 284 -0.42 -17.76 -21.71
CA ALA A 284 -0.81 -16.35 -21.60
C ALA A 284 -0.18 -15.52 -22.72
N ARG A 285 -1.02 -14.92 -23.58
CA ARG A 285 -0.60 -14.12 -24.73
C ARG A 285 -0.22 -12.71 -24.28
N LEU A 286 0.85 -12.17 -24.85
CA LEU A 286 1.20 -10.76 -24.71
C LEU A 286 0.59 -9.98 -25.88
N THR A 287 0.02 -8.80 -25.59
CA THR A 287 -0.47 -7.85 -26.59
C THR A 287 0.14 -6.49 -26.30
N GLU A 288 0.77 -5.88 -27.30
CA GLU A 288 1.33 -4.54 -27.16
C GLU A 288 0.29 -3.50 -27.53
N THR A 289 0.23 -2.44 -26.71
CA THR A 289 -0.65 -1.29 -26.92
C THR A 289 0.19 -0.02 -26.87
N PRO A 290 -0.25 1.08 -27.51
CA PRO A 290 0.43 2.36 -27.37
C PRO A 290 0.54 2.78 -25.90
N ARG A 291 1.68 3.35 -25.53
CA ARG A 291 1.85 3.89 -24.17
C ARG A 291 1.06 5.18 -24.02
N PRO A 292 0.19 5.33 -22.99
CA PRO A 292 -0.42 6.60 -22.63
C PRO A 292 0.66 7.67 -22.35
N HIS A 293 0.38 8.91 -22.71
CA HIS A 293 1.33 10.01 -22.56
C HIS A 293 1.70 10.29 -21.09
N ASP A 294 0.76 10.06 -20.18
CA ASP A 294 0.86 10.26 -18.74
C ASP A 294 1.29 9.01 -17.97
N ASP A 295 1.60 7.90 -18.65
CA ASP A 295 2.13 6.69 -18.00
C ASP A 295 3.59 6.94 -17.61
N PRO A 296 3.91 6.95 -16.28
CA PRO A 296 5.25 7.28 -15.82
C PRO A 296 6.27 6.23 -16.27
N LEU A 297 7.46 6.66 -16.70
CA LEU A 297 8.57 5.74 -16.95
C LEU A 297 9.00 5.02 -15.69
N GLY A 298 8.86 5.67 -14.53
CA GLY A 298 9.08 5.07 -13.23
C GLY A 298 10.42 5.40 -12.61
N GLY A 299 10.91 4.49 -11.79
CA GLY A 299 12.12 4.59 -11.00
C GLY A 299 12.04 3.66 -9.80
N CYS A 300 13.06 3.68 -8.94
CA CYS A 300 13.11 2.87 -7.73
C CYS A 300 13.51 3.69 -6.49
N ALA A 301 13.35 3.10 -5.31
CA ALA A 301 13.72 3.71 -4.05
C ALA A 301 15.25 3.81 -3.90
N ASP A 302 15.74 4.93 -3.41
CA ASP A 302 16.95 4.91 -2.60
C ASP A 302 16.57 4.37 -1.21
N THR A 303 17.09 3.21 -0.85
CA THR A 303 16.76 2.52 0.40
C THR A 303 17.80 2.78 1.51
N THR A 304 18.75 3.67 1.28
CA THR A 304 19.86 3.93 2.20
C THR A 304 19.35 4.38 3.57
N ARG A 305 18.41 5.33 3.60
CA ARG A 305 17.84 5.84 4.86
C ARG A 305 17.04 4.78 5.59
N MET A 306 16.20 4.01 4.89
CA MET A 306 15.44 2.91 5.48
C MET A 306 16.37 1.88 6.14
N ARG A 307 17.40 1.42 5.41
CA ARG A 307 18.39 0.46 5.94
C ARG A 307 19.14 1.01 7.16
N HIS A 308 19.54 2.27 7.10
CA HIS A 308 20.29 2.90 8.18
C HIS A 308 19.44 3.08 9.45
N LEU A 309 18.21 3.63 9.32
CA LEU A 309 17.38 3.95 10.47
C LEU A 309 16.65 2.73 11.04
N LEU A 310 16.20 1.80 10.21
CA LEU A 310 15.47 0.61 10.65
C LEU A 310 16.38 -0.59 10.92
N GLY A 311 17.63 -0.57 10.45
CA GLY A 311 18.53 -1.73 10.52
C GLY A 311 18.00 -2.94 9.72
N TRP A 312 17.20 -2.68 8.68
CA TRP A 312 16.43 -3.69 7.96
C TRP A 312 16.41 -3.43 6.45
N ALA A 313 16.20 -4.47 5.68
CA ALA A 313 16.02 -4.42 4.23
C ALA A 313 14.93 -5.41 3.81
N THR A 314 14.33 -5.19 2.64
CA THR A 314 13.33 -6.09 2.03
C THR A 314 13.88 -7.50 1.87
N GLN A 315 13.02 -8.50 2.10
CA GLN A 315 13.38 -9.92 2.15
C GLN A 315 12.82 -10.70 0.97
N VAL A 316 11.75 -10.21 0.32
CA VAL A 316 11.05 -10.93 -0.74
C VAL A 316 11.48 -10.40 -2.10
N SER A 317 12.06 -11.26 -2.94
CA SER A 317 12.37 -10.92 -4.33
C SER A 317 11.09 -10.78 -5.16
N VAL A 318 11.13 -10.05 -6.28
CA VAL A 318 9.96 -9.95 -7.17
C VAL A 318 9.59 -11.30 -7.76
N GLU A 319 10.56 -12.16 -8.02
CA GLU A 319 10.37 -13.51 -8.50
C GLU A 319 9.58 -14.37 -7.50
N ASP A 320 10.06 -14.41 -6.26
CA ASP A 320 9.42 -15.20 -5.20
C ASP A 320 8.04 -14.65 -4.84
N GLY A 321 7.89 -13.33 -4.78
CA GLY A 321 6.63 -12.70 -4.43
C GLY A 321 5.56 -12.88 -5.53
N VAL A 322 5.93 -12.83 -6.80
CA VAL A 322 5.00 -13.12 -7.91
C VAL A 322 4.58 -14.59 -7.87
N ASP A 323 5.51 -15.51 -7.65
CA ASP A 323 5.21 -16.95 -7.54
C ASP A 323 4.30 -17.24 -6.33
N ARG A 324 4.56 -16.63 -5.17
CA ARG A 324 3.68 -16.72 -3.99
C ARG A 324 2.27 -16.22 -4.29
N TYR A 325 2.15 -15.07 -4.95
CA TYR A 325 0.87 -14.50 -5.32
C TYR A 325 0.07 -15.38 -6.29
N LEU A 326 0.75 -15.98 -7.28
CA LEU A 326 0.11 -16.88 -8.25
C LEU A 326 -0.44 -18.15 -7.58
N ARG A 327 0.35 -18.78 -6.70
CA ARG A 327 -0.12 -19.93 -5.90
C ARG A 327 -1.28 -19.57 -4.98
N TRP A 328 -1.21 -18.41 -4.33
CA TRP A 328 -2.32 -17.92 -3.51
C TRP A 328 -3.61 -17.73 -4.32
N LEU A 329 -3.50 -17.16 -5.52
CA LEU A 329 -4.65 -16.94 -6.41
C LEU A 329 -5.31 -18.25 -6.83
N GLU A 330 -4.54 -19.30 -7.09
CA GLU A 330 -5.05 -20.64 -7.41
C GLU A 330 -5.80 -21.27 -6.21
N GLN A 331 -5.31 -21.04 -5.02
CA GLN A 331 -5.91 -21.57 -3.78
C GLN A 331 -7.09 -20.71 -3.28
N THR A 332 -7.29 -19.52 -3.83
CA THR A 332 -8.31 -18.55 -3.41
C THR A 332 -9.13 -18.05 -4.62
N PRO A 333 -9.90 -18.92 -5.27
CA PRO A 333 -10.65 -18.58 -6.49
C PRO A 333 -11.67 -17.46 -6.26
N GLU A 334 -12.15 -17.25 -5.03
CA GLU A 334 -13.00 -16.14 -4.64
C GLU A 334 -12.31 -14.76 -4.71
N ALA A 335 -10.98 -14.72 -4.77
CA ALA A 335 -10.23 -13.49 -5.01
C ALA A 335 -10.38 -12.97 -6.45
N LEU A 336 -10.79 -13.83 -7.40
CA LEU A 336 -11.12 -13.40 -8.76
C LEU A 336 -12.46 -12.64 -8.75
N PRO A 337 -12.49 -11.32 -9.04
CA PRO A 337 -13.72 -10.54 -8.98
C PRO A 337 -14.78 -11.06 -9.98
N ALA A 338 -16.05 -11.05 -9.57
CA ALA A 338 -17.16 -11.53 -10.41
C ALA A 338 -17.24 -10.76 -11.74
N TRP A 339 -17.06 -9.43 -11.70
CA TRP A 339 -17.06 -8.60 -12.91
C TRP A 339 -15.97 -9.02 -13.92
N LEU A 340 -14.77 -9.40 -13.43
CA LEU A 340 -13.66 -9.81 -14.29
C LEU A 340 -13.94 -11.19 -14.93
N ARG A 341 -14.53 -12.12 -14.18
CA ARG A 341 -14.99 -13.41 -14.70
C ARG A 341 -16.06 -13.25 -15.77
N THR A 342 -17.07 -12.41 -15.50
CA THR A 342 -18.14 -12.12 -16.47
C THR A 342 -17.56 -11.48 -17.74
N ALA A 343 -16.70 -10.50 -17.60
CA ALA A 343 -16.06 -9.84 -18.73
C ALA A 343 -15.17 -10.79 -19.56
N ALA A 344 -14.52 -11.75 -18.92
CA ALA A 344 -13.77 -12.79 -19.62
C ALA A 344 -14.69 -13.73 -20.44
N GLN A 345 -15.83 -14.13 -19.86
CA GLN A 345 -16.82 -14.99 -20.53
C GLN A 345 -17.51 -14.31 -21.72
N THR A 346 -17.78 -13.02 -21.60
CA THR A 346 -18.49 -12.25 -22.65
C THR A 346 -17.57 -11.66 -23.72
N GLY A 347 -16.25 -11.79 -23.56
CA GLY A 347 -15.28 -11.18 -24.46
C GLY A 347 -15.16 -9.65 -24.31
N ALA A 348 -15.82 -9.03 -23.34
CA ALA A 348 -15.87 -7.58 -23.16
C ALA A 348 -14.48 -6.95 -22.88
N LEU A 349 -13.49 -7.73 -22.41
CA LEU A 349 -12.12 -7.28 -22.15
C LEU A 349 -11.13 -7.57 -23.28
N ALA A 350 -11.58 -8.16 -24.39
CA ALA A 350 -10.70 -8.43 -25.54
C ALA A 350 -10.36 -7.16 -26.33
N VAL A 351 -11.05 -6.05 -26.08
CA VAL A 351 -11.02 -4.80 -26.88
C VAL A 351 -10.54 -3.59 -26.05
N ALA A 352 -10.31 -3.73 -24.74
CA ALA A 352 -9.90 -2.62 -23.87
C ALA A 352 -8.40 -2.66 -23.56
#